data_0069b62552cab8f6ebd0d6866510dbce
#
_entry.id   0069b62552cab8f6ebd0d6866510dbce
#
_cell.length_a   1.000
_cell.length_b   1.000
_cell.length_c   1.000
_cell.angle_alpha   90.00
_cell.angle_beta   90.00
_cell.angle_gamma   90.00
#
_symmetry.space_group_name_H-M   'P 1'
#
loop_
_entity.id
_entity.type
_entity.pdbx_description
1 polymer ?
#
loop_
_entity_poly.entity_id
_entity_poly.type
_entity_poly.pdbx_seq_one_letter_code
_entity_poly.pdbx_strand_id
1 'polypeptide(L)'
;MKIEKLSPDNTNRTSDTEASEDTLRSNSLGWTHTIGSLTAQLNLEKPGDGISLKSGNTSNSILGICLPQQALTFNDGWIRGNEATGIYAMNDARQLQTSGLWRLQGTWCPTKDIENSLTAELILSSETLREKSDGSLAVQCVFQARTVQTGTWCTNSFHWEPETLRTCAYWSESSSQTVAVQCFAFQLPEFEQTLAVFTRSDEIHHTVMTSTAAKESHAPDAYKYVLKSYFFPTIIEKGVLHRGRIVAVLGPSRTEKDWCTAAASAFARQPPLLQ
;
A
#
# COMPACT_ATOMS: atom_id res chain seq x y z
N MET A 1 -27.94 -30.24 -62.54
CA MET A 1 -26.58 -30.34 -62.07
C MET A 1 -26.54 -29.69 -60.66
N LYS A 2 -26.67 -30.52 -59.63
CA LYS A 2 -26.70 -30.10 -58.22
C LYS A 2 -25.30 -30.14 -57.65
N ILE A 3 -24.85 -29.05 -57.05
CA ILE A 3 -23.57 -28.97 -56.35
C ILE A 3 -23.90 -29.15 -54.85
N GLU A 4 -23.44 -30.25 -54.27
CA GLU A 4 -23.48 -30.51 -52.84
C GLU A 4 -22.35 -29.75 -52.13
N LYS A 5 -22.73 -29.03 -51.06
CA LYS A 5 -21.78 -28.39 -50.14
C LYS A 5 -21.32 -29.41 -49.09
N LEU A 6 -20.02 -29.66 -49.06
CA LEU A 6 -19.35 -30.36 -47.98
C LEU A 6 -19.16 -29.41 -46.78
N SER A 7 -19.62 -29.86 -45.61
CA SER A 7 -19.39 -29.24 -44.30
C SER A 7 -18.01 -29.65 -43.81
N PRO A 8 -17.21 -28.75 -43.20
CA PRO A 8 -16.02 -29.17 -42.49
C PRO A 8 -16.34 -29.55 -41.06
N ASP A 9 -15.82 -30.67 -40.67
CA ASP A 9 -15.84 -31.27 -39.34
C ASP A 9 -15.26 -30.33 -38.29
N ASN A 10 -16.04 -30.19 -37.20
CA ASN A 10 -15.72 -29.40 -36.03
C ASN A 10 -15.09 -30.35 -35.01
N THR A 11 -13.76 -30.48 -34.99
CA THR A 11 -13.03 -31.15 -33.92
C THR A 11 -12.86 -30.18 -32.77
N ASN A 12 -13.73 -30.32 -31.76
CA ASN A 12 -13.57 -29.77 -30.43
C ASN A 12 -12.24 -30.27 -29.82
N ARG A 13 -11.32 -29.34 -29.59
CA ARG A 13 -10.25 -29.48 -28.62
C ARG A 13 -10.56 -28.52 -27.48
N THR A 14 -11.23 -29.00 -26.47
CA THR A 14 -11.27 -28.41 -25.13
C THR A 14 -9.88 -28.58 -24.50
N SER A 15 -9.14 -27.50 -24.46
CA SER A 15 -8.02 -27.35 -23.53
C SER A 15 -8.50 -26.48 -22.38
N ASP A 16 -9.00 -27.13 -21.33
CA ASP A 16 -9.25 -26.49 -20.04
C ASP A 16 -7.92 -26.08 -19.41
N THR A 17 -7.52 -24.87 -19.66
CA THR A 17 -6.55 -24.16 -18.84
C THR A 17 -7.36 -23.13 -18.05
N GLU A 18 -7.90 -23.55 -16.91
CA GLU A 18 -8.39 -22.63 -15.90
C GLU A 18 -7.19 -21.83 -15.34
N ALA A 19 -6.83 -20.78 -16.04
CA ALA A 19 -6.13 -19.67 -15.44
C ALA A 19 -7.12 -18.99 -14.50
N SER A 20 -6.85 -18.98 -13.21
CA SER A 20 -7.59 -18.16 -12.24
C SER A 20 -7.47 -16.71 -12.69
N GLU A 21 -8.47 -16.20 -13.39
CA GLU A 21 -8.57 -14.80 -13.75
C GLU A 21 -8.80 -14.02 -12.45
N ASP A 22 -7.74 -13.42 -11.95
CA ASP A 22 -7.81 -12.34 -10.96
C ASP A 22 -8.68 -11.24 -11.54
N THR A 23 -9.95 -11.18 -11.11
CA THR A 23 -10.93 -10.29 -11.73
C THR A 23 -10.86 -8.92 -11.06
N LEU A 24 -10.21 -7.96 -11.71
CA LEU A 24 -10.29 -6.55 -11.34
C LEU A 24 -11.61 -5.97 -11.84
N ARG A 25 -12.50 -5.57 -10.92
CA ARG A 25 -13.74 -4.85 -11.23
C ARG A 25 -13.58 -3.37 -10.92
N SER A 26 -13.74 -2.51 -11.92
CA SER A 26 -13.74 -1.06 -11.76
C SER A 26 -15.15 -0.55 -11.50
N ASN A 27 -15.33 0.21 -10.42
CA ASN A 27 -16.47 1.09 -10.21
C ASN A 27 -16.07 2.52 -10.61
N SER A 28 -17.04 3.43 -10.77
CA SER A 28 -16.77 4.82 -11.17
C SER A 28 -15.79 5.57 -10.24
N LEU A 29 -15.66 5.16 -8.98
CA LEU A 29 -14.89 5.86 -7.94
C LEU A 29 -13.90 4.94 -7.18
N GLY A 30 -13.67 3.73 -7.65
CA GLY A 30 -12.78 2.78 -6.98
C GLY A 30 -12.63 1.47 -7.76
N TRP A 31 -11.92 0.53 -7.16
CA TRP A 31 -11.76 -0.83 -7.69
C TRP A 31 -11.90 -1.89 -6.61
N THR A 32 -12.18 -3.09 -7.04
CA THR A 32 -12.21 -4.29 -6.21
C THR A 32 -11.35 -5.36 -6.87
N HIS A 33 -10.44 -5.94 -6.12
CA HIS A 33 -9.55 -7.01 -6.57
C HIS A 33 -9.65 -8.19 -5.61
N THR A 34 -9.77 -9.41 -6.13
CA THR A 34 -9.88 -10.62 -5.31
C THR A 34 -8.66 -11.51 -5.56
N ILE A 35 -8.03 -11.96 -4.46
CA ILE A 35 -6.86 -12.83 -4.47
C ILE A 35 -7.15 -13.98 -3.51
N GLY A 36 -7.47 -15.15 -4.04
CA GLY A 36 -7.92 -16.26 -3.21
C GLY A 36 -9.17 -15.89 -2.41
N SER A 37 -9.09 -15.98 -1.07
CA SER A 37 -10.17 -15.60 -0.14
C SER A 37 -10.15 -14.14 0.28
N LEU A 38 -9.15 -13.37 -0.14
CA LEU A 38 -8.97 -11.97 0.22
C LEU A 38 -9.59 -11.05 -0.84
N THR A 39 -10.32 -10.04 -0.40
CA THR A 39 -10.83 -8.97 -1.26
C THR A 39 -10.19 -7.65 -0.87
N ALA A 40 -9.49 -7.02 -1.83
CA ALA A 40 -8.96 -5.67 -1.71
C ALA A 40 -9.91 -4.68 -2.39
N GLN A 41 -10.31 -3.63 -1.69
CA GLN A 41 -11.21 -2.59 -2.19
C GLN A 41 -10.64 -1.21 -1.95
N LEU A 42 -10.73 -0.33 -2.94
CA LEU A 42 -10.44 1.09 -2.82
C LEU A 42 -11.69 1.90 -3.16
N ASN A 43 -11.94 2.95 -2.37
CA ASN A 43 -12.93 3.98 -2.69
C ASN A 43 -12.25 5.34 -2.65
N LEU A 44 -12.14 6.00 -3.80
CA LEU A 44 -11.47 7.30 -3.93
C LEU A 44 -12.18 8.42 -3.15
N GLU A 45 -13.48 8.32 -2.89
CA GLU A 45 -14.20 9.30 -2.05
C GLU A 45 -13.82 9.22 -0.57
N LYS A 46 -13.20 8.11 -0.16
CA LYS A 46 -12.79 7.85 1.22
C LYS A 46 -11.28 7.58 1.32
N PRO A 47 -10.43 8.56 0.99
CA PRO A 47 -8.98 8.35 0.93
C PRO A 47 -8.38 7.90 2.27
N GLY A 48 -9.00 8.26 3.39
CA GLY A 48 -8.56 7.84 4.73
C GLY A 48 -8.71 6.35 5.00
N ASP A 49 -9.65 5.68 4.32
CA ASP A 49 -9.82 4.22 4.41
C ASP A 49 -8.75 3.48 3.60
N GLY A 50 -8.16 4.14 2.57
CA GLY A 50 -7.18 3.54 1.69
C GLY A 50 -7.71 2.27 1.02
N ILE A 51 -6.85 1.25 0.92
CA ILE A 51 -7.23 -0.06 0.43
C ILE A 51 -7.76 -0.89 1.61
N SER A 52 -9.04 -1.22 1.58
CA SER A 52 -9.65 -2.12 2.55
C SER A 52 -9.39 -3.57 2.14
N LEU A 53 -8.70 -4.32 3.00
CA LEU A 53 -8.47 -5.76 2.84
C LEU A 53 -9.50 -6.52 3.68
N LYS A 54 -10.37 -7.27 3.03
CA LYS A 54 -11.45 -8.01 3.67
C LYS A 54 -11.26 -9.52 3.51
N SER A 55 -11.45 -10.24 4.61
CA SER A 55 -11.59 -11.68 4.62
C SER A 55 -12.52 -12.08 5.76
N GLY A 56 -13.58 -12.79 5.43
CA GLY A 56 -14.61 -13.09 6.40
C GLY A 56 -15.14 -11.80 7.06
N ASN A 57 -15.08 -11.77 8.39
CA ASN A 57 -15.55 -10.64 9.19
C ASN A 57 -14.46 -9.60 9.51
N THR A 58 -13.20 -9.85 9.13
CA THR A 58 -12.09 -8.94 9.43
C THR A 58 -11.88 -7.97 8.28
N SER A 59 -11.76 -6.69 8.63
CA SER A 59 -11.43 -5.62 7.70
C SER A 59 -10.20 -4.88 8.18
N ASN A 60 -9.16 -4.88 7.35
CA ASN A 60 -7.93 -4.12 7.54
C ASN A 60 -7.87 -3.00 6.51
N SER A 61 -7.25 -1.89 6.85
CA SER A 61 -7.09 -0.71 6.00
C SER A 61 -5.62 -0.42 5.80
N ILE A 62 -5.17 -0.31 4.57
CA ILE A 62 -3.78 0.00 4.24
C ILE A 62 -3.70 1.20 3.28
N LEU A 63 -2.62 1.95 3.39
CA LEU A 63 -2.29 3.07 2.50
C LEU A 63 -3.40 4.13 2.42
N GLY A 64 -4.06 4.44 3.55
CA GLY A 64 -5.03 5.52 3.64
C GLY A 64 -4.36 6.88 3.82
N ILE A 65 -4.78 7.89 3.06
CA ILE A 65 -4.29 9.27 3.21
C ILE A 65 -5.03 9.90 4.38
N CYS A 66 -4.31 10.33 5.40
CA CYS A 66 -4.90 10.97 6.56
C CYS A 66 -4.24 12.31 6.89
N LEU A 67 -5.04 13.15 7.53
CA LEU A 67 -4.62 14.40 8.09
C LEU A 67 -4.84 14.40 9.60
N PRO A 68 -3.90 14.95 10.37
CA PRO A 68 -4.20 15.24 11.76
C PRO A 68 -5.33 16.28 11.78
N GLN A 69 -6.51 15.88 12.27
CA GLN A 69 -7.64 16.76 12.56
C GLN A 69 -8.56 17.22 11.42
N GLN A 70 -8.39 16.77 10.16
CA GLN A 70 -9.24 17.25 9.06
C GLN A 70 -9.59 16.16 8.06
N ALA A 71 -10.72 16.34 7.37
CA ALA A 71 -11.13 15.49 6.25
C ALA A 71 -10.62 16.09 4.92
N LEU A 72 -10.14 15.20 4.06
CA LEU A 72 -9.88 15.53 2.66
C LEU A 72 -11.20 15.56 1.89
N THR A 73 -11.41 16.58 1.08
CA THR A 73 -12.54 16.66 0.16
C THR A 73 -12.13 16.10 -1.19
N PHE A 74 -12.83 15.07 -1.66
CA PHE A 74 -12.63 14.51 -2.98
C PHE A 74 -13.07 15.51 -4.05
N ASN A 75 -12.21 15.82 -5.00
CA ASN A 75 -12.49 16.75 -6.10
C ASN A 75 -12.67 16.03 -7.42
N ASP A 76 -11.78 15.08 -7.73
CA ASP A 76 -11.75 14.35 -8.99
C ASP A 76 -10.99 13.03 -8.84
N GLY A 77 -11.16 12.13 -9.79
CA GLY A 77 -10.41 10.88 -9.83
C GLY A 77 -10.73 10.02 -11.03
N TRP A 78 -9.83 9.10 -11.33
CA TRP A 78 -9.97 8.14 -12.42
C TRP A 78 -9.29 6.82 -12.11
N ILE A 79 -9.70 5.80 -12.85
CA ILE A 79 -9.14 4.45 -12.80
C ILE A 79 -8.62 4.06 -14.18
N ARG A 80 -7.43 3.50 -14.21
CA ARG A 80 -6.82 3.00 -15.43
C ARG A 80 -6.09 1.69 -15.16
N GLY A 81 -6.74 0.59 -15.52
CA GLY A 81 -6.21 -0.75 -15.22
C GLY A 81 -6.08 -0.97 -13.72
N ASN A 82 -4.88 -1.26 -13.25
CA ASN A 82 -4.54 -1.49 -11.85
C ASN A 82 -4.16 -0.20 -11.08
N GLU A 83 -4.35 0.96 -11.68
CA GLU A 83 -4.06 2.26 -11.10
C GLU A 83 -5.35 3.03 -10.83
N ALA A 84 -5.43 3.68 -9.67
CA ALA A 84 -6.49 4.60 -9.30
C ALA A 84 -5.89 5.90 -8.76
N THR A 85 -6.31 7.02 -9.33
CA THR A 85 -5.85 8.34 -8.92
C THR A 85 -7.00 9.13 -8.34
N GLY A 86 -6.80 9.70 -7.15
CA GLY A 86 -7.73 10.65 -6.53
C GLY A 86 -7.06 11.99 -6.32
N ILE A 87 -7.79 13.07 -6.56
CA ILE A 87 -7.38 14.44 -6.29
C ILE A 87 -8.26 14.98 -5.16
N TYR A 88 -7.61 15.56 -4.17
CA TYR A 88 -8.24 16.02 -2.94
C TYR A 88 -7.84 17.45 -2.63
N ALA A 89 -8.79 18.22 -2.13
CA ALA A 89 -8.53 19.55 -1.60
C ALA A 89 -8.65 19.56 -0.07
N MET A 90 -7.85 20.40 0.54
CA MET A 90 -8.01 20.82 1.91
C MET A 90 -8.64 22.19 1.97
N ASN A 91 -9.79 22.27 2.61
CA ASN A 91 -10.51 23.53 2.82
C ASN A 91 -10.06 24.25 4.10
N ASP A 92 -8.79 24.13 4.44
CA ASP A 92 -8.19 24.79 5.59
C ASP A 92 -7.28 25.97 5.19
N ALA A 93 -6.65 26.59 6.20
CA ALA A 93 -5.72 27.69 5.98
C ALA A 93 -4.51 27.31 5.10
N ARG A 94 -4.21 26.02 4.93
CA ARG A 94 -3.09 25.55 4.13
C ARG A 94 -3.36 25.56 2.63
N GLN A 95 -4.63 25.41 2.23
CA GLN A 95 -5.05 25.35 0.82
C GLN A 95 -4.19 24.36 0.01
N LEU A 96 -3.97 23.17 0.58
CA LEU A 96 -3.25 22.12 -0.10
C LEU A 96 -4.15 21.41 -1.10
N GLN A 97 -3.59 21.10 -2.26
CA GLN A 97 -4.10 20.12 -3.19
C GLN A 97 -3.21 18.89 -3.11
N THR A 98 -3.84 17.74 -2.86
CA THR A 98 -3.16 16.48 -2.68
C THR A 98 -3.66 15.48 -3.69
N SER A 99 -2.79 14.72 -4.30
CA SER A 99 -3.18 13.58 -5.11
C SER A 99 -2.58 12.30 -4.57
N GLY A 100 -3.39 11.22 -4.59
CA GLY A 100 -2.96 9.87 -4.31
C GLY A 100 -3.10 9.00 -5.56
N LEU A 101 -2.01 8.35 -5.96
CA LEU A 101 -2.01 7.32 -6.99
C LEU A 101 -1.80 5.98 -6.30
N TRP A 102 -2.86 5.18 -6.19
CA TRP A 102 -2.80 3.79 -5.74
C TRP A 102 -2.57 2.88 -6.93
N ARG A 103 -1.58 2.02 -6.82
CA ARG A 103 -1.24 1.03 -7.84
C ARG A 103 -1.20 -0.35 -7.23
N LEU A 104 -1.92 -1.30 -7.84
CA LEU A 104 -1.82 -2.72 -7.49
C LEU A 104 -0.82 -3.44 -8.38
N GLN A 105 -0.19 -4.48 -7.83
CA GLN A 105 0.72 -5.35 -8.57
C GLN A 105 1.81 -4.59 -9.32
N GLY A 106 2.58 -3.79 -8.58
CA GLY A 106 3.74 -3.08 -9.14
C GLY A 106 4.72 -4.05 -9.82
N THR A 107 5.18 -3.70 -11.03
CA THR A 107 6.05 -4.55 -11.86
C THR A 107 7.44 -4.81 -11.28
N TRP A 108 7.83 -4.04 -10.28
CA TRP A 108 9.16 -4.11 -9.67
C TRP A 108 9.24 -5.06 -8.44
N CYS A 109 8.10 -5.49 -7.91
CA CYS A 109 8.08 -6.28 -6.68
C CYS A 109 8.50 -7.74 -6.95
N PRO A 110 9.46 -8.28 -6.20
CA PRO A 110 9.91 -9.66 -6.35
C PRO A 110 8.88 -10.71 -5.91
N THR A 111 7.78 -10.28 -5.27
CA THR A 111 6.68 -11.17 -4.88
C THR A 111 5.74 -11.51 -6.05
N LYS A 112 6.02 -11.02 -7.25
CA LYS A 112 5.22 -11.26 -8.45
C LYS A 112 4.97 -12.73 -8.75
N ASP A 113 5.93 -13.58 -8.40
CA ASP A 113 5.89 -15.02 -8.62
C ASP A 113 5.40 -15.80 -7.37
N ILE A 114 5.01 -15.10 -6.30
CA ILE A 114 4.51 -15.73 -5.07
C ILE A 114 2.99 -15.85 -5.16
N GLU A 115 2.49 -17.06 -5.15
CA GLU A 115 1.06 -17.35 -5.11
C GLU A 115 0.36 -16.61 -3.95
N ASN A 116 -0.83 -16.07 -4.21
CA ASN A 116 -1.63 -15.34 -3.23
C ASN A 116 -0.94 -14.11 -2.61
N SER A 117 -0.02 -13.46 -3.33
CA SER A 117 0.60 -12.22 -2.91
C SER A 117 -0.09 -10.99 -3.51
N LEU A 118 -0.08 -9.89 -2.77
CA LEU A 118 -0.54 -8.58 -3.22
C LEU A 118 0.56 -7.56 -2.98
N THR A 119 0.86 -6.77 -3.98
CA THR A 119 1.66 -5.54 -3.82
C THR A 119 0.79 -4.34 -4.09
N ALA A 120 0.77 -3.41 -3.16
CA ALA A 120 0.09 -2.14 -3.30
C ALA A 120 1.10 -1.00 -3.07
N GLU A 121 1.11 -0.04 -3.96
CA GLU A 121 1.92 1.18 -3.87
C GLU A 121 1.00 2.39 -3.80
N LEU A 122 1.31 3.35 -2.94
CA LEU A 122 0.71 4.68 -2.94
C LEU A 122 1.81 5.70 -3.22
N ILE A 123 1.65 6.44 -4.30
CA ILE A 123 2.42 7.66 -4.58
C ILE A 123 1.56 8.84 -4.16
N LEU A 124 2.05 9.56 -3.16
CA LEU A 124 1.41 10.76 -2.63
C LEU A 124 2.08 11.98 -3.21
N SER A 125 1.29 12.95 -3.68
CA SER A 125 1.79 14.24 -4.13
C SER A 125 1.05 15.36 -3.42
N SER A 126 1.74 16.45 -3.12
CA SER A 126 1.15 17.64 -2.49
C SER A 126 1.73 18.92 -3.06
N GLU A 127 0.86 19.89 -3.28
CA GLU A 127 1.18 21.25 -3.69
C GLU A 127 0.31 22.25 -2.93
N THR A 128 0.68 23.52 -2.88
CA THR A 128 -0.12 24.57 -2.26
C THR A 128 -0.52 25.62 -3.28
N LEU A 129 -1.72 26.16 -3.12
CA LEU A 129 -2.21 27.32 -3.88
C LEU A 129 -1.78 28.66 -3.25
N ARG A 130 -1.26 28.63 -2.01
CA ARG A 130 -0.70 29.79 -1.31
C ARG A 130 0.78 29.96 -1.63
N GLU A 131 1.31 31.16 -1.38
CA GLU A 131 2.75 31.41 -1.53
C GLU A 131 3.58 30.44 -0.70
N LYS A 132 3.15 30.17 0.54
CA LYS A 132 3.78 29.21 1.47
C LYS A 132 2.73 28.51 2.32
N SER A 133 2.92 27.24 2.56
CA SER A 133 2.06 26.45 3.44
C SER A 133 2.81 25.27 4.06
N ASP A 134 2.32 24.77 5.21
CA ASP A 134 2.75 23.50 5.78
C ASP A 134 2.24 22.36 4.89
N GLY A 135 3.16 21.59 4.32
CA GLY A 135 2.88 20.48 3.41
C GLY A 135 2.62 19.15 4.10
N SER A 136 2.67 19.08 5.43
CA SER A 136 2.62 17.83 6.18
C SER A 136 1.36 17.02 5.90
N LEU A 137 1.56 15.78 5.47
CA LEU A 137 0.55 14.76 5.23
C LEU A 137 0.97 13.45 5.90
N ALA A 138 0.03 12.55 6.13
CA ALA A 138 0.34 11.22 6.62
C ALA A 138 -0.38 10.15 5.81
N VAL A 139 0.25 8.98 5.71
CA VAL A 139 -0.38 7.75 5.23
C VAL A 139 -0.51 6.81 6.42
N GLN A 140 -1.70 6.24 6.58
CA GLN A 140 -1.97 5.30 7.66
C GLN A 140 -2.32 3.91 7.14
N CYS A 141 -1.92 2.92 7.95
CA CYS A 141 -2.41 1.55 7.86
C CYS A 141 -3.02 1.17 9.21
N VAL A 142 -4.21 0.57 9.19
CA VAL A 142 -4.95 0.14 10.38
C VAL A 142 -5.32 -1.33 10.23
N PHE A 143 -4.81 -2.20 11.06
CA PHE A 143 -5.04 -3.64 10.94
C PHE A 143 -4.88 -4.38 12.25
N GLN A 144 -5.34 -5.63 12.26
CA GLN A 144 -5.15 -6.55 13.37
C GLN A 144 -4.00 -7.51 13.05
N ALA A 145 -3.08 -7.70 13.99
CA ALA A 145 -1.98 -8.65 13.85
C ALA A 145 -1.63 -9.30 15.20
N ARG A 146 -1.05 -10.50 15.14
CA ARG A 146 -0.51 -11.20 16.32
C ARG A 146 0.84 -10.66 16.73
N THR A 147 1.70 -10.51 15.76
CA THR A 147 3.08 -10.05 15.96
C THR A 147 3.44 -8.97 14.96
N VAL A 148 4.42 -8.18 15.32
CA VAL A 148 5.08 -7.25 14.41
C VAL A 148 6.59 -7.45 14.51
N GLN A 149 7.26 -7.51 13.36
CA GLN A 149 8.70 -7.47 13.25
C GLN A 149 9.11 -6.23 12.46
N THR A 150 10.20 -5.61 12.86
CA THR A 150 10.76 -4.48 12.15
C THR A 150 12.12 -4.84 11.58
N GLY A 151 12.45 -4.25 10.44
CA GLY A 151 13.72 -4.47 9.79
C GLY A 151 14.13 -3.26 8.98
N THR A 152 15.42 -3.13 8.75
CA THR A 152 15.99 -2.03 7.99
C THR A 152 16.93 -2.55 6.91
N TRP A 153 16.73 -2.13 5.66
CA TRP A 153 17.67 -2.28 4.57
C TRP A 153 18.58 -1.05 4.52
N CYS A 154 19.86 -1.26 4.68
CA CYS A 154 20.85 -0.20 4.59
C CYS A 154 22.19 -0.77 4.06
N THR A 155 22.92 -0.03 3.25
CA THR A 155 24.24 -0.43 2.72
C THR A 155 24.27 -1.84 2.12
N ASN A 156 23.25 -2.20 1.32
CA ASN A 156 23.09 -3.51 0.65
C ASN A 156 22.87 -4.71 1.58
N SER A 157 22.51 -4.50 2.83
CA SER A 157 22.15 -5.56 3.77
C SER A 157 20.81 -5.26 4.45
N PHE A 158 20.11 -6.32 4.83
CA PHE A 158 18.86 -6.24 5.59
C PHE A 158 19.08 -6.76 7.01
N HIS A 159 18.69 -5.96 7.98
CA HIS A 159 18.80 -6.30 9.40
C HIS A 159 17.43 -6.31 10.03
N TRP A 160 17.02 -7.48 10.55
CA TRP A 160 15.86 -7.59 11.40
C TRP A 160 16.21 -7.15 12.81
N GLU A 161 15.35 -6.30 13.38
CA GLU A 161 15.49 -5.93 14.79
C GLU A 161 14.99 -7.08 15.68
N PRO A 162 15.60 -7.24 16.88
CA PRO A 162 15.08 -8.20 17.86
C PRO A 162 13.63 -7.86 18.20
N GLU A 163 12.81 -8.89 18.35
CA GLU A 163 11.39 -8.82 18.62
C GLU A 163 11.11 -8.04 19.90
N THR A 164 10.94 -6.75 19.76
CA THR A 164 10.57 -5.86 20.86
C THR A 164 9.68 -4.78 20.30
N LEU A 165 8.58 -4.51 20.90
CA LEU A 165 7.85 -3.26 20.77
C LEU A 165 6.41 -3.41 20.27
N ARG A 166 5.55 -3.44 21.24
CA ARG A 166 4.11 -3.22 21.05
C ARG A 166 3.79 -1.73 20.80
N THR A 167 4.76 -0.85 21.02
CA THR A 167 4.62 0.59 20.73
C THR A 167 5.99 1.17 20.46
N CYS A 168 6.19 1.77 19.30
CA CYS A 168 7.43 2.46 18.96
C CYS A 168 7.15 3.71 18.12
N ALA A 169 7.91 4.76 18.41
CA ALA A 169 8.08 5.87 17.50
C ALA A 169 9.41 5.65 16.78
N TYR A 170 9.36 5.40 15.47
CA TYR A 170 10.55 5.34 14.65
C TYR A 170 10.83 6.73 14.10
N TRP A 171 11.99 7.26 14.46
CA TRP A 171 12.52 8.47 13.88
C TRP A 171 13.57 8.07 12.85
N SER A 172 13.29 8.25 11.58
CA SER A 172 14.35 8.25 10.59
C SER A 172 14.87 9.68 10.47
N GLU A 173 15.76 10.09 11.35
CA GLU A 173 16.58 11.26 11.04
C GLU A 173 17.43 10.88 9.82
N SER A 174 17.16 11.50 8.69
CA SER A 174 17.91 11.31 7.43
C SER A 174 19.29 11.98 7.53
N SER A 175 20.11 11.56 8.48
CA SER A 175 21.45 12.08 8.67
C SER A 175 22.51 11.33 7.86
N SER A 176 22.15 10.26 7.16
CA SER A 176 23.09 9.48 6.34
C SER A 176 22.83 9.67 4.85
N GLN A 177 23.91 9.79 4.08
CA GLN A 177 23.89 9.88 2.61
C GLN A 177 23.33 8.60 1.92
N THR A 178 22.99 7.58 2.68
CA THR A 178 22.48 6.29 2.17
C THR A 178 20.99 6.18 2.42
N VAL A 179 20.23 5.91 1.37
CA VAL A 179 18.80 5.60 1.46
C VAL A 179 18.62 4.33 2.26
N ALA A 180 17.87 4.40 3.36
CA ALA A 180 17.45 3.26 4.14
C ALA A 180 15.97 2.95 3.84
N VAL A 181 15.64 1.65 3.74
CA VAL A 181 14.26 1.18 3.66
C VAL A 181 13.89 0.55 4.98
N GLN A 182 12.87 1.07 5.64
CA GLN A 182 12.26 0.47 6.82
C GLN A 182 11.16 -0.50 6.39
N CYS A 183 11.09 -1.64 7.06
CA CYS A 183 10.08 -2.67 6.88
C CYS A 183 9.37 -2.91 8.22
N PHE A 184 8.05 -2.88 8.19
CA PHE A 184 7.17 -3.26 9.29
C PHE A 184 6.36 -4.46 8.84
N ALA A 185 6.68 -5.66 9.35
CA ALA A 185 6.04 -6.92 8.98
C ALA A 185 5.06 -7.37 10.08
N PHE A 186 3.81 -7.55 9.73
CA PHE A 186 2.70 -7.85 10.62
C PHE A 186 2.08 -9.19 10.28
N GLN A 187 2.14 -10.15 11.17
CA GLN A 187 1.51 -11.44 10.99
C GLN A 187 0.00 -11.34 11.22
N LEU A 188 -0.79 -11.52 10.16
CA LEU A 188 -2.24 -11.42 10.22
C LEU A 188 -2.85 -12.63 10.93
N PRO A 189 -3.84 -12.44 11.85
CA PRO A 189 -4.32 -13.53 12.70
C PRO A 189 -5.14 -14.58 11.95
N GLU A 190 -5.84 -14.21 10.89
CA GLU A 190 -6.76 -15.06 10.15
C GLU A 190 -6.15 -15.71 8.91
N PHE A 191 -4.90 -15.34 8.60
CA PHE A 191 -4.20 -15.80 7.41
C PHE A 191 -2.83 -16.37 7.81
N GLU A 192 -2.38 -17.37 7.09
CA GLU A 192 -0.97 -17.71 7.10
C GLU A 192 -0.17 -16.67 6.24
N GLN A 193 -0.52 -15.39 6.43
CA GLN A 193 0.03 -14.27 5.64
C GLN A 193 0.57 -13.18 6.54
N THR A 194 1.60 -12.53 6.05
CA THR A 194 2.24 -11.36 6.64
C THR A 194 2.01 -10.16 5.72
N LEU A 195 1.54 -9.06 6.32
CA LEU A 195 1.49 -7.76 5.67
C LEU A 195 2.75 -7.00 6.03
N ALA A 196 3.56 -6.64 5.04
CA ALA A 196 4.74 -5.80 5.23
C ALA A 196 4.53 -4.41 4.61
N VAL A 197 4.85 -3.37 5.37
CA VAL A 197 4.83 -1.97 4.90
C VAL A 197 6.25 -1.47 4.81
N PHE A 198 6.60 -0.91 3.66
CA PHE A 198 7.95 -0.42 3.36
C PHE A 198 7.92 1.09 3.15
N THR A 199 8.88 1.76 3.77
CA THR A 199 9.09 3.21 3.65
C THR A 199 10.55 3.50 3.39
N ARG A 200 10.85 4.63 2.71
CA ARG A 200 12.22 5.08 2.41
C ARG A 200 12.55 6.35 3.19
N SER A 201 13.76 6.41 3.71
CA SER A 201 14.23 7.53 4.52
C SER A 201 14.36 8.86 3.73
N ASP A 202 14.48 8.80 2.41
CA ASP A 202 14.53 9.96 1.52
C ASP A 202 13.15 10.45 1.04
N GLU A 203 12.08 9.70 1.33
CA GLU A 203 10.71 10.03 0.89
C GLU A 203 9.76 10.31 2.07
N ILE A 204 10.08 9.86 3.27
CA ILE A 204 9.29 10.12 4.48
C ILE A 204 10.12 10.78 5.58
N HIS A 205 9.44 11.53 6.45
CA HIS A 205 10.10 12.15 7.60
C HIS A 205 10.24 11.19 8.78
N HIS A 206 9.13 10.58 9.21
CA HIS A 206 9.14 9.59 10.28
C HIS A 206 7.90 8.70 10.21
N THR A 207 7.98 7.56 10.89
CA THR A 207 6.87 6.63 11.05
C THR A 207 6.59 6.40 12.53
N VAL A 208 5.30 6.40 12.89
CA VAL A 208 4.82 6.13 14.24
C VAL A 208 3.92 4.90 14.20
N MET A 209 4.18 3.95 15.07
CA MET A 209 3.34 2.79 15.28
C MET A 209 2.74 2.82 16.69
N THR A 210 1.44 2.60 16.79
CA THR A 210 0.74 2.41 18.04
C THR A 210 -0.04 1.10 18.04
N SER A 211 -0.18 0.47 19.19
CA SER A 211 -0.98 -0.75 19.33
C SER A 211 -1.94 -0.67 20.49
N THR A 212 -3.09 -1.31 20.35
CA THR A 212 -4.09 -1.49 21.40
C THR A 212 -4.60 -2.92 21.38
N ALA A 213 -4.99 -3.47 22.53
CA ALA A 213 -5.60 -4.79 22.56
C ALA A 213 -6.86 -4.82 21.70
N ALA A 214 -6.98 -5.83 20.82
CA ALA A 214 -8.13 -5.98 19.94
C ALA A 214 -9.30 -6.62 20.72
N LYS A 215 -10.19 -5.79 21.28
CA LYS A 215 -11.30 -6.25 22.12
C LYS A 215 -12.34 -7.10 21.38
N GLU A 216 -12.42 -6.99 20.05
CA GLU A 216 -13.42 -7.64 19.20
C GLU A 216 -12.82 -8.70 18.27
N SER A 217 -11.56 -9.07 18.47
CA SER A 217 -10.90 -10.07 17.63
C SER A 217 -11.31 -11.49 18.03
N HIS A 218 -11.59 -12.35 17.06
CA HIS A 218 -11.74 -13.79 17.28
C HIS A 218 -10.41 -14.45 17.68
N ALA A 219 -9.27 -13.75 17.52
CA ALA A 219 -7.95 -14.20 17.97
C ALA A 219 -7.59 -13.49 19.29
N PRO A 220 -7.52 -14.19 20.41
CA PRO A 220 -7.33 -13.60 21.74
C PRO A 220 -5.97 -12.91 21.93
N ASP A 221 -5.01 -13.21 21.09
CA ASP A 221 -3.63 -12.71 21.06
C ASP A 221 -3.40 -11.61 20.02
N ALA A 222 -4.45 -11.16 19.34
CA ALA A 222 -4.34 -10.10 18.33
C ALA A 222 -4.38 -8.70 18.94
N TYR A 223 -3.59 -7.80 18.34
CA TYR A 223 -3.58 -6.37 18.63
C TYR A 223 -4.05 -5.59 17.41
N LYS A 224 -4.74 -4.49 17.66
CA LYS A 224 -5.00 -3.49 16.61
C LYS A 224 -3.80 -2.57 16.54
N TYR A 225 -3.16 -2.53 15.37
CA TYR A 225 -2.05 -1.64 15.06
C TYR A 225 -2.51 -0.48 14.18
N VAL A 226 -1.94 0.69 14.46
CA VAL A 226 -2.03 1.88 13.61
C VAL A 226 -0.61 2.30 13.28
N LEU A 227 -0.24 2.17 12.01
CA LEU A 227 1.03 2.64 11.49
C LEU A 227 0.79 3.92 10.70
N LYS A 228 1.47 5.01 11.06
CA LYS A 228 1.39 6.32 10.38
C LYS A 228 2.76 6.74 9.89
N SER A 229 2.89 6.96 8.59
CA SER A 229 4.09 7.50 7.96
C SER A 229 3.83 8.95 7.55
N TYR A 230 4.65 9.87 8.03
CA TYR A 230 4.51 11.30 7.83
C TYR A 230 5.40 11.78 6.68
N PHE A 231 4.79 12.53 5.77
CA PHE A 231 5.41 13.06 4.55
C PHE A 231 5.47 14.59 4.61
N PHE A 232 6.40 15.16 3.89
CA PHE A 232 6.51 16.60 3.61
C PHE A 232 6.48 17.52 4.86
N PRO A 233 7.36 17.31 5.84
CA PRO A 233 7.34 18.09 7.10
C PRO A 233 7.90 19.52 6.92
N THR A 234 7.91 20.01 5.69
CA THR A 234 8.49 21.29 5.32
C THR A 234 7.42 22.26 4.82
N ILE A 235 7.75 23.53 4.88
CA ILE A 235 6.96 24.55 4.21
C ILE A 235 7.16 24.37 2.71
N ILE A 236 6.04 24.16 1.99
CA ILE A 236 6.02 24.13 0.53
C ILE A 236 5.63 25.52 0.00
N GLU A 237 6.23 25.87 -1.14
CA GLU A 237 5.96 27.13 -1.84
C GLU A 237 5.03 26.86 -3.02
N LYS A 238 4.31 27.89 -3.44
CA LYS A 238 3.43 27.81 -4.61
C LYS A 238 4.19 27.37 -5.86
N GLY A 239 3.63 26.36 -6.55
CA GLY A 239 4.22 25.78 -7.76
C GLY A 239 5.31 24.73 -7.48
N VAL A 240 5.57 24.42 -6.21
CA VAL A 240 6.45 23.30 -5.83
C VAL A 240 5.58 22.09 -5.55
N LEU A 241 5.89 20.98 -6.22
CA LEU A 241 5.22 19.68 -6.03
C LEU A 241 6.13 18.74 -5.25
N HIS A 242 5.72 18.36 -4.05
CA HIS A 242 6.39 17.32 -3.29
C HIS A 242 5.76 15.96 -3.58
N ARG A 243 6.60 14.93 -3.68
CA ARG A 243 6.16 13.55 -3.88
C ARG A 243 6.86 12.61 -2.91
N GLY A 244 6.14 11.56 -2.52
CA GLY A 244 6.67 10.46 -1.73
C GLY A 244 5.85 9.20 -1.97
N ARG A 245 6.42 8.05 -1.68
CA ARG A 245 5.73 6.78 -1.85
C ARG A 245 5.90 5.87 -0.65
N ILE A 246 4.92 4.98 -0.52
CA ILE A 246 4.87 3.92 0.47
C ILE A 246 4.35 2.66 -0.20
N VAL A 247 4.86 1.52 0.21
CA VAL A 247 4.51 0.24 -0.38
C VAL A 247 4.03 -0.71 0.70
N ALA A 248 2.97 -1.44 0.40
CA ALA A 248 2.48 -2.54 1.21
C ALA A 248 2.53 -3.83 0.40
N VAL A 249 3.04 -4.89 1.00
CA VAL A 249 3.13 -6.22 0.38
C VAL A 249 2.49 -7.23 1.31
N LEU A 250 1.58 -8.02 0.79
CA LEU A 250 1.01 -9.18 1.44
C LEU A 250 1.63 -10.44 0.85
N GLY A 251 2.10 -11.34 1.69
CA GLY A 251 2.73 -12.58 1.27
C GLY A 251 2.69 -13.66 2.35
N PRO A 252 3.14 -14.90 2.05
CA PRO A 252 3.08 -16.02 2.99
C PRO A 252 3.99 -15.80 4.20
N SER A 253 3.48 -16.08 5.41
CA SER A 253 4.24 -15.90 6.66
C SER A 253 5.44 -16.86 6.79
N ARG A 254 5.38 -18.04 6.16
CA ARG A 254 6.46 -19.04 6.25
C ARG A 254 7.78 -18.58 5.65
N THR A 255 7.74 -17.69 4.66
CA THR A 255 8.91 -17.18 3.93
C THR A 255 9.04 -15.66 4.05
N GLU A 256 8.43 -15.08 5.08
CA GLU A 256 8.34 -13.63 5.23
C GLU A 256 9.70 -12.94 5.24
N LYS A 257 10.70 -13.51 5.91
CA LYS A 257 12.04 -12.91 6.00
C LYS A 257 12.72 -12.83 4.64
N ASP A 258 12.53 -13.83 3.80
CA ASP A 258 13.17 -13.90 2.48
C ASP A 258 12.53 -12.88 1.53
N TRP A 259 11.20 -12.92 1.40
CA TRP A 259 10.53 -12.02 0.48
C TRP A 259 10.51 -10.56 0.97
N CYS A 260 10.44 -10.30 2.30
CA CYS A 260 10.59 -8.94 2.83
C CYS A 260 11.98 -8.38 2.52
N THR A 261 13.04 -9.17 2.68
CA THR A 261 14.40 -8.78 2.33
C THR A 261 14.52 -8.46 0.84
N ALA A 262 13.97 -9.31 -0.02
CA ALA A 262 13.97 -9.11 -1.46
C ALA A 262 13.17 -7.86 -1.86
N ALA A 263 11.99 -7.64 -1.26
CA ALA A 263 11.15 -6.46 -1.50
C ALA A 263 11.84 -5.17 -1.04
N ALA A 264 12.44 -5.16 0.15
CA ALA A 264 13.18 -4.00 0.66
C ALA A 264 14.36 -3.64 -0.26
N SER A 265 15.12 -4.65 -0.69
CA SER A 265 16.22 -4.48 -1.63
C SER A 265 15.76 -3.92 -2.99
N ALA A 266 14.65 -4.44 -3.52
CA ALA A 266 14.08 -3.96 -4.78
C ALA A 266 13.58 -2.53 -4.64
N PHE A 267 12.91 -2.20 -3.53
CA PHE A 267 12.42 -0.86 -3.24
C PHE A 267 13.55 0.16 -3.05
N ALA A 268 14.63 -0.22 -2.37
CA ALA A 268 15.82 0.63 -2.21
C ALA A 268 16.46 1.02 -3.54
N ARG A 269 16.39 0.14 -4.55
CA ARG A 269 16.95 0.36 -5.88
C ARG A 269 16.05 1.18 -6.81
N GLN A 270 14.80 1.44 -6.42
CA GLN A 270 13.94 2.29 -7.22
C GLN A 270 14.49 3.72 -7.26
N PRO A 271 14.41 4.39 -8.42
CA PRO A 271 14.81 5.80 -8.47
C PRO A 271 13.93 6.62 -7.54
N PRO A 272 14.48 7.71 -6.95
CA PRO A 272 13.66 8.65 -6.19
C PRO A 272 12.56 9.23 -7.11
N LEU A 273 11.42 9.55 -6.51
CA LEU A 273 10.40 10.30 -7.23
C LEU A 273 10.96 11.70 -7.54
N LEU A 274 10.70 12.19 -8.75
CA LEU A 274 11.07 13.56 -9.10
C LEU A 274 10.31 14.53 -8.17
N GLN A 275 11.07 15.35 -7.48
CA GLN A 275 10.58 16.42 -6.62
C GLN A 275 10.56 17.74 -7.39
#